data_85cc55cf5cfb04a7f64adc905fa43d50
#
_entry.id   85cc55cf5cfb04a7f64adc905fa43d50
#
_cell.length_a   1.000
_cell.length_b   1.000
_cell.length_c   1.000
_cell.angle_alpha   90.00
_cell.angle_beta   90.00
_cell.angle_gamma   90.00
#
_symmetry.space_group_name_H-M   'P 1'
#
loop_
_entity.id
_entity.type
_entity.pdbx_description
1 polymer ?
#
loop_
_entity_poly.entity_id
_entity_poly.type
_entity_poly.pdbx_seq_one_letter_code
_entity_poly.pdbx_strand_id
1 'polypeptide(L)'
;MAQLRIAIVGVGAYESSRAREYLATIQKLKDLYSICAICDRNQKSLEEAGAQFQVACRYSNFEKMLFIEKPDVVFVLVPTDGQIVFALTAARHKCHLITEIPYSLTLDFGDAVAEACDQNGVKWEIAENVWHWPNEQLKQKIVRKGLLGKITHARLWYKSGSYHGFNAIRMILNSEPTQVLGFAKELDMQSYDSYGGQQESKIWWENGVIEFENDVTCLYESSSASGKWGNHWEIEGTEGYLSGNELVLHSGRTTYSFEETYDQIGGERVLAAIGIGQSTSSSNFDPILWENPFKQYGISAADDVAKASILYSLHQAVTTGANLEYGRRHARRDMELWITLRKSAGLNNIWIDIPLTKPTDLEKRLRSEYIKNYGGDPVTDTADLLQSSFRRLSVMWSVAGWL
;
A
#
# COMPACT_ATOMS: atom_id res chain seq x y z
N MET A 1 -4.93 3.20 -26.19
CA MET A 1 -4.32 2.07 -25.43
C MET A 1 -5.33 0.92 -25.39
N ALA A 2 -4.91 -0.33 -25.25
CA ALA A 2 -5.85 -1.44 -25.11
C ALA A 2 -6.56 -1.32 -23.76
N GLN A 3 -7.89 -1.40 -23.76
CA GLN A 3 -8.69 -1.44 -22.54
C GLN A 3 -8.63 -2.85 -21.93
N LEU A 4 -8.32 -2.97 -20.65
CA LEU A 4 -8.27 -4.24 -19.94
C LEU A 4 -9.61 -4.55 -19.27
N ARG A 5 -10.03 -5.81 -19.33
CA ARG A 5 -11.22 -6.31 -18.61
C ARG A 5 -10.82 -6.64 -17.17
N ILE A 6 -11.40 -5.93 -16.20
CA ILE A 6 -11.10 -6.11 -14.77
C ILE A 6 -12.30 -6.71 -14.05
N ALA A 7 -12.04 -7.75 -13.24
CA ALA A 7 -13.01 -8.29 -12.30
C ALA A 7 -12.56 -7.98 -10.85
N ILE A 8 -13.53 -7.70 -9.98
CA ILE A 8 -13.29 -7.37 -8.58
C ILE A 8 -13.86 -8.48 -7.69
N VAL A 9 -13.05 -9.00 -6.76
CA VAL A 9 -13.50 -9.93 -5.72
C VAL A 9 -13.40 -9.29 -4.35
N GLY A 10 -14.54 -9.29 -3.63
CA GLY A 10 -14.76 -8.49 -2.41
C GLY A 10 -15.27 -7.10 -2.77
N VAL A 11 -16.59 -6.85 -2.60
CA VAL A 11 -17.20 -5.55 -2.97
C VAL A 11 -17.48 -4.65 -1.77
N GLY A 12 -17.11 -5.11 -0.56
CA GLY A 12 -17.31 -4.36 0.67
C GLY A 12 -18.78 -4.32 1.15
N ALA A 13 -18.95 -4.15 2.44
CA ALA A 13 -20.27 -4.22 3.10
C ALA A 13 -20.99 -2.87 3.22
N TYR A 14 -20.34 -1.75 2.90
CA TYR A 14 -20.89 -0.39 3.04
C TYR A 14 -20.30 0.56 1.97
N GLU A 15 -20.96 1.69 1.75
CA GLU A 15 -20.62 2.64 0.67
C GLU A 15 -19.18 3.18 0.71
N SER A 16 -18.68 3.47 1.89
CA SER A 16 -17.31 3.95 2.10
C SER A 16 -16.27 2.83 2.21
N SER A 17 -16.59 1.61 1.76
CA SER A 17 -15.61 0.54 1.73
C SER A 17 -14.56 0.76 0.64
N ARG A 18 -13.33 0.36 0.91
CA ARG A 18 -12.21 0.49 -0.03
C ARG A 18 -12.53 -0.07 -1.42
N ALA A 19 -13.26 -1.19 -1.47
CA ALA A 19 -13.67 -1.80 -2.73
C ALA A 19 -14.57 -0.89 -3.57
N ARG A 20 -15.53 -0.19 -2.96
CA ARG A 20 -16.42 0.73 -3.67
C ARG A 20 -15.72 2.01 -4.11
N GLU A 21 -14.74 2.49 -3.35
CA GLU A 21 -13.88 3.58 -3.78
C GLU A 21 -13.07 3.21 -5.03
N TYR A 22 -12.50 1.99 -5.08
CA TYR A 22 -11.81 1.51 -6.29
C TYR A 22 -12.76 1.33 -7.48
N LEU A 23 -13.96 0.79 -7.27
CA LEU A 23 -14.96 0.68 -8.33
C LEU A 23 -15.27 2.06 -8.94
N ALA A 24 -15.44 3.09 -8.11
CA ALA A 24 -15.65 4.46 -8.57
C ALA A 24 -14.45 5.02 -9.35
N THR A 25 -13.23 4.75 -8.89
CA THR A 25 -12.01 5.17 -9.59
C THR A 25 -11.85 4.46 -10.93
N ILE A 26 -12.11 3.15 -11.01
CA ILE A 26 -12.06 2.38 -12.25
C ILE A 26 -13.07 2.91 -13.27
N GLN A 27 -14.28 3.30 -12.85
CA GLN A 27 -15.27 3.90 -13.75
C GLN A 27 -14.83 5.24 -14.34
N LYS A 28 -14.04 6.02 -13.61
CA LYS A 28 -13.42 7.25 -14.16
C LYS A 28 -12.36 6.92 -15.21
N LEU A 29 -11.62 5.82 -15.04
CA LEU A 29 -10.55 5.36 -15.94
C LEU A 29 -11.06 4.44 -17.07
N LYS A 30 -12.22 4.75 -17.64
CA LYS A 30 -12.96 3.92 -18.59
C LYS A 30 -12.23 3.60 -19.90
N ASP A 31 -11.24 4.37 -20.27
CA ASP A 31 -10.37 4.11 -21.45
C ASP A 31 -9.22 3.15 -21.13
N LEU A 32 -8.92 2.92 -19.86
CA LEU A 32 -7.93 1.95 -19.41
C LEU A 32 -8.57 0.62 -19.01
N TYR A 33 -9.74 0.67 -18.36
CA TYR A 33 -10.39 -0.50 -17.78
C TYR A 33 -11.89 -0.57 -18.11
N SER A 34 -12.39 -1.79 -18.26
CA SER A 34 -13.83 -2.10 -18.24
C SER A 34 -14.11 -3.12 -17.13
N ILE A 35 -15.02 -2.78 -16.20
CA ILE A 35 -15.45 -3.71 -15.15
C ILE A 35 -16.30 -4.80 -15.82
N CYS A 36 -15.75 -6.01 -15.93
CA CYS A 36 -16.45 -7.12 -16.57
C CYS A 36 -17.29 -7.93 -15.58
N ALA A 37 -16.90 -8.01 -14.30
CA ALA A 37 -17.64 -8.73 -13.28
C ALA A 37 -17.27 -8.26 -11.87
N ILE A 38 -18.17 -8.56 -10.93
CA ILE A 38 -17.91 -8.47 -9.48
C ILE A 38 -18.26 -9.80 -8.80
N CYS A 39 -17.52 -10.13 -7.74
CA CYS A 39 -17.71 -11.35 -6.97
C CYS A 39 -17.70 -11.05 -5.47
N ASP A 40 -18.73 -11.50 -4.76
CA ASP A 40 -18.78 -11.46 -3.31
C ASP A 40 -19.72 -12.57 -2.80
N ARG A 41 -19.42 -13.14 -1.65
CA ARG A 41 -20.30 -14.14 -1.02
C ARG A 41 -21.50 -13.52 -0.33
N ASN A 42 -21.41 -12.26 0.08
CA ASN A 42 -22.51 -11.50 0.64
C ASN A 42 -23.42 -11.03 -0.50
N GLN A 43 -24.53 -11.74 -0.72
CA GLN A 43 -25.48 -11.45 -1.78
C GLN A 43 -26.02 -10.02 -1.73
N LYS A 44 -26.29 -9.50 -0.53
CA LYS A 44 -26.80 -8.14 -0.36
C LYS A 44 -25.75 -7.12 -0.85
N SER A 45 -24.50 -7.22 -0.38
CA SER A 45 -23.40 -6.33 -0.82
C SER A 45 -23.15 -6.43 -2.32
N LEU A 46 -23.25 -7.64 -2.88
CA LEU A 46 -23.08 -7.91 -4.31
C LEU A 46 -24.17 -7.22 -5.15
N GLU A 47 -25.44 -7.31 -4.74
CA GLU A 47 -26.54 -6.65 -5.43
C GLU A 47 -26.48 -5.13 -5.33
N GLU A 48 -26.18 -4.60 -4.15
CA GLU A 48 -25.99 -3.16 -3.92
C GLU A 48 -24.85 -2.59 -4.78
N ALA A 49 -23.67 -3.21 -4.76
CA ALA A 49 -22.54 -2.78 -5.57
C ALA A 49 -22.83 -2.92 -7.07
N GLY A 50 -23.46 -4.03 -7.48
CA GLY A 50 -23.86 -4.25 -8.87
C GLY A 50 -24.83 -3.21 -9.38
N ALA A 51 -25.79 -2.77 -8.57
CA ALA A 51 -26.71 -1.70 -8.90
C ALA A 51 -26.02 -0.33 -8.94
N GLN A 52 -25.24 -0.01 -7.92
CA GLN A 52 -24.52 1.27 -7.77
C GLN A 52 -23.56 1.52 -8.94
N PHE A 53 -22.79 0.51 -9.32
CA PHE A 53 -21.77 0.61 -10.36
C PHE A 53 -22.21 0.07 -11.74
N GLN A 54 -23.50 -0.28 -11.88
CA GLN A 54 -24.10 -0.78 -13.12
C GLN A 54 -23.38 -2.02 -13.68
N VAL A 55 -22.89 -2.91 -12.80
CA VAL A 55 -22.25 -4.17 -13.19
C VAL A 55 -23.30 -5.27 -13.28
N ALA A 56 -23.50 -5.81 -14.48
CA ALA A 56 -24.49 -6.86 -14.72
C ALA A 56 -24.00 -8.24 -14.28
N CYS A 57 -22.73 -8.56 -14.53
CA CYS A 57 -22.14 -9.87 -14.23
C CYS A 57 -21.73 -9.95 -12.77
N ARG A 58 -22.53 -10.68 -11.98
CA ARG A 58 -22.41 -10.79 -10.53
C ARG A 58 -22.28 -12.27 -10.14
N TYR A 59 -21.28 -12.58 -9.34
CA TYR A 59 -20.95 -13.96 -8.97
C TYR A 59 -20.78 -14.10 -7.46
N SER A 60 -21.30 -15.18 -6.90
CA SER A 60 -20.97 -15.62 -5.54
C SER A 60 -19.88 -16.69 -5.50
N ASN A 61 -19.49 -17.22 -6.67
CA ASN A 61 -18.43 -18.21 -6.80
C ASN A 61 -17.32 -17.66 -7.69
N PHE A 62 -16.13 -17.58 -7.14
CA PHE A 62 -14.98 -16.95 -7.78
C PHE A 62 -14.46 -17.74 -9.00
N GLU A 63 -14.33 -19.06 -8.88
CA GLU A 63 -13.86 -19.90 -10.00
C GLU A 63 -14.82 -19.86 -11.18
N LYS A 64 -16.13 -19.87 -10.89
CA LYS A 64 -17.17 -19.72 -11.92
C LYS A 64 -17.02 -18.37 -12.64
N MET A 65 -16.76 -17.29 -11.89
CA MET A 65 -16.50 -15.98 -12.50
C MET A 65 -15.28 -16.02 -13.41
N LEU A 66 -14.15 -16.56 -12.95
CA LEU A 66 -12.93 -16.67 -13.75
C LEU A 66 -13.12 -17.49 -15.02
N PHE A 67 -13.83 -18.62 -14.92
CA PHE A 67 -14.08 -19.52 -16.06
C PHE A 67 -14.96 -18.87 -17.13
N ILE A 68 -16.03 -18.16 -16.71
CA ILE A 68 -17.00 -17.56 -17.65
C ILE A 68 -16.46 -16.25 -18.22
N GLU A 69 -15.98 -15.34 -17.36
CA GLU A 69 -15.64 -13.98 -17.74
C GLU A 69 -14.24 -13.84 -18.34
N LYS A 70 -13.31 -14.70 -17.94
CA LYS A 70 -11.90 -14.67 -18.35
C LYS A 70 -11.33 -13.25 -18.33
N PRO A 71 -11.31 -12.59 -17.13
CA PRO A 71 -10.81 -11.24 -17.01
C PRO A 71 -9.31 -11.17 -17.31
N ASP A 72 -8.85 -10.04 -17.83
CA ASP A 72 -7.42 -9.77 -17.98
C ASP A 72 -6.78 -9.51 -16.60
N VAL A 73 -7.55 -8.85 -15.71
CA VAL A 73 -7.10 -8.43 -14.38
C VAL A 73 -8.12 -8.85 -13.32
N VAL A 74 -7.63 -9.35 -12.21
CA VAL A 74 -8.43 -9.56 -10.98
C VAL A 74 -7.91 -8.64 -9.88
N PHE A 75 -8.81 -7.85 -9.32
CA PHE A 75 -8.53 -7.06 -8.13
C PHE A 75 -9.09 -7.78 -6.90
N VAL A 76 -8.21 -8.16 -5.98
CA VAL A 76 -8.53 -8.92 -4.77
C VAL A 76 -8.67 -7.97 -3.58
N LEU A 77 -9.90 -7.74 -3.14
CA LEU A 77 -10.30 -6.82 -2.06
C LEU A 77 -10.98 -7.55 -0.91
N VAL A 78 -10.60 -8.80 -0.69
CA VAL A 78 -11.08 -9.64 0.42
C VAL A 78 -10.24 -9.40 1.69
N PRO A 79 -10.70 -9.86 2.87
CA PRO A 79 -9.88 -9.83 4.08
C PRO A 79 -8.48 -10.45 3.84
N THR A 80 -7.48 -9.91 4.54
CA THR A 80 -6.05 -10.26 4.35
C THR A 80 -5.79 -11.76 4.33
N ASP A 81 -6.47 -12.52 5.19
CA ASP A 81 -6.31 -13.98 5.28
C ASP A 81 -6.75 -14.71 4.00
N GLY A 82 -7.72 -14.14 3.29
CA GLY A 82 -8.20 -14.72 2.04
C GLY A 82 -7.36 -14.32 0.83
N GLN A 83 -6.64 -13.21 0.89
CA GLN A 83 -5.97 -12.63 -0.27
C GLN A 83 -5.08 -13.63 -1.01
N ILE A 84 -4.28 -14.42 -0.27
CA ILE A 84 -3.39 -15.42 -0.87
C ILE A 84 -4.15 -16.47 -1.69
N VAL A 85 -5.28 -16.95 -1.17
CA VAL A 85 -6.08 -18.01 -1.84
C VAL A 85 -6.65 -17.48 -3.16
N PHE A 86 -7.23 -16.29 -3.14
CA PHE A 86 -7.78 -15.66 -4.34
C PHE A 86 -6.69 -15.25 -5.34
N ALA A 87 -5.55 -14.73 -4.85
CA ALA A 87 -4.43 -14.33 -5.70
C ALA A 87 -3.77 -15.54 -6.40
N LEU A 88 -3.51 -16.62 -5.68
CA LEU A 88 -2.98 -17.87 -6.26
C LEU A 88 -3.92 -18.44 -7.32
N THR A 89 -5.22 -18.46 -7.04
CA THR A 89 -6.22 -18.96 -7.99
C THR A 89 -6.25 -18.10 -9.25
N ALA A 90 -6.30 -16.77 -9.12
CA ALA A 90 -6.31 -15.86 -10.27
C ALA A 90 -5.01 -15.96 -11.09
N ALA A 91 -3.84 -16.03 -10.44
CA ALA A 91 -2.56 -16.21 -11.14
C ALA A 91 -2.52 -17.51 -11.95
N ARG A 92 -3.01 -18.63 -11.38
CA ARG A 92 -3.13 -19.92 -12.08
C ARG A 92 -4.11 -19.87 -13.27
N HIS A 93 -5.10 -18.99 -13.21
CA HIS A 93 -6.00 -18.69 -14.33
C HIS A 93 -5.44 -17.65 -15.31
N LYS A 94 -4.16 -17.29 -15.16
CA LYS A 94 -3.43 -16.33 -16.02
C LYS A 94 -4.01 -14.92 -16.01
N CYS A 95 -4.68 -14.52 -14.93
CA CYS A 95 -5.12 -13.15 -14.74
C CYS A 95 -4.01 -12.33 -14.09
N HIS A 96 -3.77 -11.11 -14.58
CA HIS A 96 -2.94 -10.14 -13.87
C HIS A 96 -3.61 -9.75 -12.55
N LEU A 97 -2.82 -9.36 -11.54
CA LEU A 97 -3.32 -9.15 -10.18
C LEU A 97 -3.14 -7.73 -9.71
N ILE A 98 -4.14 -7.25 -8.97
CA ILE A 98 -3.98 -6.23 -7.93
C ILE A 98 -4.48 -6.85 -6.63
N THR A 99 -3.71 -6.74 -5.55
CA THR A 99 -4.15 -7.13 -4.21
C THR A 99 -4.08 -5.94 -3.25
N GLU A 100 -4.96 -5.92 -2.26
CA GLU A 100 -4.83 -4.99 -1.15
C GLU A 100 -3.59 -5.31 -0.31
N ILE A 101 -3.20 -4.35 0.46
CA ILE A 101 -2.15 -4.46 1.46
C ILE A 101 -2.62 -5.28 2.69
N PRO A 102 -1.67 -5.86 3.43
CA PRO A 102 -0.22 -5.97 3.18
C PRO A 102 0.10 -6.96 2.05
N TYR A 103 1.40 -7.06 1.70
CA TYR A 103 1.89 -8.02 0.71
C TYR A 103 1.32 -9.43 0.88
N SER A 104 1.33 -9.93 2.12
CA SER A 104 0.70 -11.19 2.54
C SER A 104 0.68 -11.28 4.07
N LEU A 105 0.22 -12.41 4.64
CA LEU A 105 0.33 -12.69 6.07
C LEU A 105 1.77 -13.04 6.49
N THR A 106 2.51 -13.70 5.62
CA THR A 106 3.91 -14.10 5.81
C THR A 106 4.66 -13.90 4.49
N LEU A 107 5.98 -13.76 4.54
CA LEU A 107 6.76 -13.57 3.32
C LEU A 107 6.64 -14.78 2.40
N ASP A 108 6.69 -15.99 2.95
CA ASP A 108 6.60 -17.24 2.15
C ASP A 108 5.24 -17.41 1.45
N PHE A 109 4.15 -16.94 2.04
CA PHE A 109 2.84 -16.93 1.38
C PHE A 109 2.81 -15.97 0.18
N GLY A 110 3.36 -14.78 0.36
CA GLY A 110 3.47 -13.82 -0.74
C GLY A 110 4.45 -14.30 -1.82
N ASP A 111 5.56 -14.93 -1.41
CA ASP A 111 6.55 -15.50 -2.34
C ASP A 111 5.93 -16.61 -3.18
N ALA A 112 5.02 -17.42 -2.62
CA ALA A 112 4.26 -18.42 -3.38
C ALA A 112 3.34 -17.79 -4.45
N VAL A 113 2.69 -16.65 -4.14
CA VAL A 113 1.91 -15.90 -5.14
C VAL A 113 2.84 -15.34 -6.22
N ALA A 114 4.01 -14.81 -5.83
CA ALA A 114 5.00 -14.29 -6.76
C ALA A 114 5.50 -15.36 -7.73
N GLU A 115 5.78 -16.56 -7.23
CA GLU A 115 6.18 -17.71 -8.04
C GLU A 115 5.06 -18.14 -9.02
N ALA A 116 3.82 -18.20 -8.56
CA ALA A 116 2.68 -18.50 -9.43
C ALA A 116 2.51 -17.45 -10.54
N CYS A 117 2.75 -16.17 -10.24
CA CYS A 117 2.74 -15.09 -11.22
C CYS A 117 3.84 -15.29 -12.28
N ASP A 118 5.06 -15.63 -11.87
CA ASP A 118 6.18 -15.85 -12.79
C ASP A 118 5.94 -17.08 -13.69
N GLN A 119 5.46 -18.18 -13.13
CA GLN A 119 5.13 -19.40 -13.88
C GLN A 119 4.05 -19.18 -14.94
N ASN A 120 3.13 -18.24 -14.70
CA ASN A 120 2.01 -17.95 -15.61
C ASN A 120 2.20 -16.67 -16.44
N GLY A 121 3.31 -15.96 -16.29
CA GLY A 121 3.62 -14.74 -17.03
C GLY A 121 2.70 -13.57 -16.70
N VAL A 122 2.13 -13.50 -15.50
CA VAL A 122 1.22 -12.45 -15.06
C VAL A 122 1.93 -11.40 -14.20
N LYS A 123 1.44 -10.17 -14.24
CA LYS A 123 1.92 -9.05 -13.42
C LYS A 123 1.12 -8.98 -12.12
N TRP A 124 1.75 -8.57 -11.06
CA TRP A 124 1.12 -8.40 -9.75
C TRP A 124 1.50 -7.06 -9.13
N GLU A 125 0.53 -6.13 -9.08
CA GLU A 125 0.62 -4.86 -8.38
C GLU A 125 -0.01 -4.98 -6.99
N ILE A 126 0.48 -4.22 -6.03
CA ILE A 126 -0.06 -4.16 -4.68
C ILE A 126 -0.59 -2.74 -4.41
N ALA A 127 -1.78 -2.65 -3.82
CA ALA A 127 -2.54 -1.43 -3.66
C ALA A 127 -2.05 -0.57 -2.47
N GLU A 128 -0.73 -0.35 -2.38
CA GLU A 128 -0.14 0.59 -1.44
C GLU A 128 -0.25 2.02 -1.97
N ASN A 129 -0.93 2.89 -1.24
CA ASN A 129 -1.33 4.20 -1.72
C ASN A 129 -0.40 5.35 -1.30
N VAL A 130 0.25 5.28 -0.15
CA VAL A 130 0.96 6.43 0.45
C VAL A 130 2.07 6.95 -0.45
N TRP A 131 2.88 6.07 -1.01
CA TRP A 131 3.91 6.41 -1.98
C TRP A 131 3.37 7.22 -3.18
N HIS A 132 2.14 6.95 -3.62
CA HIS A 132 1.51 7.58 -4.76
C HIS A 132 0.81 8.92 -4.44
N TRP A 133 0.78 9.35 -3.18
CA TRP A 133 0.23 10.65 -2.85
C TRP A 133 1.04 11.78 -3.50
N PRO A 134 0.38 12.81 -4.04
CA PRO A 134 1.04 13.91 -4.74
C PRO A 134 2.17 14.56 -3.95
N ASN A 135 1.97 14.79 -2.65
CA ASN A 135 2.99 15.38 -1.78
C ASN A 135 4.22 14.49 -1.64
N GLU A 136 4.04 13.17 -1.57
CA GLU A 136 5.13 12.21 -1.45
C GLU A 136 5.91 12.10 -2.76
N GLN A 137 5.21 12.14 -3.87
CA GLN A 137 5.81 12.21 -5.20
C GLN A 137 6.64 13.49 -5.39
N LEU A 138 6.16 14.63 -4.87
CA LEU A 138 6.92 15.88 -4.90
C LEU A 138 8.18 15.81 -4.01
N LYS A 139 8.08 15.25 -2.80
CA LYS A 139 9.24 15.05 -1.91
C LYS A 139 10.32 14.21 -2.58
N GLN A 140 9.94 13.14 -3.25
CA GLN A 140 10.89 12.33 -4.03
C GLN A 140 11.58 13.15 -5.12
N LYS A 141 10.83 13.98 -5.86
CA LYS A 141 11.42 14.85 -6.88
C LYS A 141 12.41 15.85 -6.29
N ILE A 142 12.11 16.41 -5.12
CA ILE A 142 13.02 17.33 -4.40
C ILE A 142 14.31 16.61 -3.99
N VAL A 143 14.20 15.43 -3.40
CA VAL A 143 15.35 14.61 -3.00
C VAL A 143 16.20 14.24 -4.23
N ARG A 144 15.58 13.77 -5.31
CA ARG A 144 16.28 13.41 -6.57
C ARG A 144 16.94 14.60 -7.26
N LYS A 145 16.42 15.81 -7.10
CA LYS A 145 17.03 17.04 -7.60
C LYS A 145 18.23 17.49 -6.77
N GLY A 146 18.49 16.85 -5.64
CA GLY A 146 19.64 17.12 -4.79
C GLY A 146 19.55 18.41 -3.98
N LEU A 147 18.36 19.00 -3.81
CA LEU A 147 18.20 20.26 -3.07
C LEU A 147 18.57 20.14 -1.59
N LEU A 148 18.52 18.94 -1.04
CA LEU A 148 18.93 18.68 0.35
C LEU A 148 20.45 18.40 0.48
N GLY A 149 21.20 18.33 -0.62
CA GLY A 149 22.57 17.84 -0.62
C GLY A 149 22.64 16.33 -0.29
N LYS A 150 23.69 15.89 0.41
CA LYS A 150 23.76 14.51 0.93
C LYS A 150 22.74 14.34 2.06
N ILE A 151 21.84 13.40 1.91
CA ILE A 151 20.90 13.05 2.99
C ILE A 151 21.70 12.43 4.14
N THR A 152 21.41 12.85 5.35
CA THR A 152 22.11 12.43 6.59
C THR A 152 21.24 11.53 7.44
N HIS A 153 19.99 11.93 7.66
CA HIS A 153 19.03 11.13 8.44
C HIS A 153 17.59 11.45 8.08
N ALA A 154 16.68 10.60 8.58
CA ALA A 154 15.25 10.78 8.45
C ALA A 154 14.53 10.47 9.77
N ARG A 155 13.32 11.01 9.93
CA ARG A 155 12.41 10.68 11.03
C ARG A 155 11.02 10.41 10.45
N LEU A 156 10.39 9.37 10.95
CA LEU A 156 9.11 8.92 10.48
C LEU A 156 8.18 8.63 11.66
N TRP A 157 7.11 9.42 11.78
CA TRP A 157 5.98 9.15 12.69
C TRP A 157 4.80 8.71 11.86
N TYR A 158 4.29 7.51 12.09
CA TYR A 158 3.24 7.00 11.24
C TYR A 158 2.11 6.32 12.03
N LYS A 159 0.90 6.88 11.92
CA LYS A 159 -0.28 6.42 12.66
C LYS A 159 -0.97 5.21 12.03
N SER A 160 -1.01 5.14 10.72
CA SER A 160 -1.90 4.24 9.98
C SER A 160 -1.32 2.85 9.70
N GLY A 161 -0.16 2.53 10.26
CA GLY A 161 0.50 1.24 10.05
C GLY A 161 1.91 1.38 9.50
N SER A 162 2.80 0.55 9.99
CA SER A 162 4.24 0.66 9.76
C SER A 162 4.63 0.58 8.29
N TYR A 163 4.07 -0.36 7.54
CA TYR A 163 4.45 -0.58 6.14
C TYR A 163 4.10 0.60 5.22
N HIS A 164 3.05 1.37 5.49
CA HIS A 164 2.74 2.61 4.74
C HIS A 164 3.87 3.64 4.86
N GLY A 165 4.37 3.84 6.08
CA GLY A 165 5.48 4.74 6.32
C GLY A 165 6.78 4.22 5.72
N PHE A 166 7.04 2.93 5.83
CA PHE A 166 8.23 2.30 5.24
C PHE A 166 8.22 2.39 3.72
N ASN A 167 7.06 2.19 3.10
CA ASN A 167 6.86 2.42 1.69
C ASN A 167 7.30 3.83 1.28
N ALA A 168 6.72 4.85 1.91
CA ALA A 168 6.99 6.23 1.55
C ALA A 168 8.47 6.59 1.73
N ILE A 169 9.06 6.30 2.91
CA ILE A 169 10.45 6.69 3.19
C ILE A 169 11.45 6.00 2.25
N ARG A 170 11.28 4.69 1.99
CA ARG A 170 12.15 3.95 1.06
C ARG A 170 12.09 4.53 -0.35
N MET A 171 10.88 4.81 -0.84
CA MET A 171 10.68 5.35 -2.18
C MET A 171 11.19 6.78 -2.32
N ILE A 172 11.04 7.61 -1.28
CA ILE A 172 11.57 8.98 -1.27
C ILE A 172 13.09 8.97 -1.21
N LEU A 173 13.69 8.20 -0.31
CA LEU A 173 15.14 8.07 -0.19
C LEU A 173 15.77 7.34 -1.39
N ASN A 174 14.99 6.58 -2.13
CA ASN A 174 15.45 5.68 -3.20
C ASN A 174 16.59 4.78 -2.71
N SER A 175 16.41 4.19 -1.52
CA SER A 175 17.41 3.37 -0.85
C SER A 175 16.75 2.21 -0.13
N GLU A 176 17.47 1.09 -0.02
CA GLU A 176 16.99 -0.12 0.65
C GLU A 176 17.51 -0.20 2.08
N PRO A 177 16.71 -0.72 3.03
CA PRO A 177 17.16 -0.93 4.39
C PRO A 177 18.16 -2.10 4.45
N THR A 178 19.18 -1.96 5.29
CA THR A 178 20.24 -2.98 5.50
C THR A 178 20.10 -3.67 6.84
N GLN A 179 19.69 -2.95 7.89
CA GLN A 179 19.48 -3.50 9.22
C GLN A 179 18.49 -2.69 10.03
N VAL A 180 17.91 -3.32 11.04
CA VAL A 180 16.87 -2.73 11.89
C VAL A 180 17.14 -3.05 13.37
N LEU A 181 16.98 -2.05 14.21
CA LEU A 181 16.85 -2.17 15.65
C LEU A 181 15.42 -1.79 16.04
N GLY A 182 14.62 -2.73 16.51
CA GLY A 182 13.21 -2.53 16.79
C GLY A 182 12.87 -2.58 18.28
N PHE A 183 11.86 -1.82 18.65
CA PHE A 183 11.21 -1.83 19.95
C PHE A 183 9.71 -1.98 19.73
N ALA A 184 9.06 -2.82 20.51
CA ALA A 184 7.63 -2.98 20.43
C ALA A 184 7.04 -3.25 21.81
N LYS A 185 5.88 -2.67 22.09
CA LYS A 185 5.22 -2.80 23.37
C LYS A 185 3.71 -2.71 23.23
N GLU A 186 3.00 -3.57 23.96
CA GLU A 186 1.57 -3.41 24.14
C GLU A 186 1.29 -2.30 25.15
N LEU A 187 0.34 -1.43 24.81
CA LEU A 187 -0.13 -0.36 25.67
C LEU A 187 -1.63 -0.51 25.90
N ASP A 188 -2.05 -0.43 27.16
CA ASP A 188 -3.46 -0.34 27.52
C ASP A 188 -4.01 1.03 27.13
N MET A 189 -5.19 1.03 26.53
CA MET A 189 -5.87 2.22 26.05
C MET A 189 -7.34 2.24 26.54
N GLN A 190 -7.93 3.42 26.57
CA GLN A 190 -9.36 3.52 26.68
C GLN A 190 -9.98 2.80 25.47
N SER A 191 -11.08 2.05 25.69
CA SER A 191 -11.75 1.32 24.62
C SER A 191 -12.09 2.25 23.45
N TYR A 192 -11.79 1.80 22.23
CA TYR A 192 -11.99 2.54 20.97
C TYR A 192 -12.43 1.58 19.86
N ASP A 193 -13.09 2.13 18.84
CA ASP A 193 -13.41 1.38 17.62
C ASP A 193 -12.18 1.32 16.72
N SER A 194 -11.65 0.11 16.51
CA SER A 194 -10.57 -0.12 15.55
C SER A 194 -11.08 -0.11 14.11
N TYR A 195 -10.14 -0.04 13.18
CA TYR A 195 -10.47 -0.16 11.76
C TYR A 195 -11.09 -1.53 11.48
N GLY A 196 -12.38 -1.54 11.13
CA GLY A 196 -13.21 -2.75 11.01
C GLY A 196 -14.31 -2.87 12.06
N GLY A 197 -14.46 -1.88 12.95
CA GLY A 197 -15.57 -1.76 13.91
C GLY A 197 -15.46 -2.71 15.11
N GLN A 198 -14.27 -3.22 15.40
CA GLN A 198 -14.02 -4.02 16.60
C GLN A 198 -13.67 -3.11 17.78
N GLN A 199 -14.24 -3.38 18.96
CA GLN A 199 -13.87 -2.70 20.18
C GLN A 199 -12.51 -3.23 20.67
N GLU A 200 -11.52 -2.35 20.74
CA GLU A 200 -10.19 -2.65 21.24
C GLU A 200 -9.85 -1.75 22.43
N SER A 201 -9.09 -2.26 23.39
CA SER A 201 -8.62 -1.54 24.56
C SER A 201 -7.08 -1.58 24.69
N LYS A 202 -6.42 -2.07 23.67
CA LYS A 202 -4.98 -2.20 23.60
C LYS A 202 -4.48 -1.77 22.24
N ILE A 203 -3.32 -1.18 22.21
CA ILE A 203 -2.63 -0.86 20.96
C ILE A 203 -1.22 -1.42 20.98
N TRP A 204 -0.69 -1.64 19.81
CA TRP A 204 0.72 -1.96 19.63
C TRP A 204 1.49 -0.68 19.32
N TRP A 205 2.45 -0.35 20.17
CA TRP A 205 3.37 0.74 19.95
C TRP A 205 4.70 0.16 19.46
N GLU A 206 5.10 0.59 18.28
CA GLU A 206 6.32 0.14 17.62
C GLU A 206 7.21 1.32 17.32
N ASN A 207 8.50 1.15 17.51
CA ASN A 207 9.50 2.12 17.10
C ASN A 207 10.81 1.42 16.80
N GLY A 208 11.72 2.15 16.18
CA GLY A 208 13.02 1.58 15.84
C GLY A 208 13.95 2.52 15.12
N VAL A 209 15.13 1.99 14.85
CA VAL A 209 16.16 2.61 14.02
C VAL A 209 16.37 1.72 12.81
N ILE A 210 16.36 2.33 11.63
CA ILE A 210 16.54 1.66 10.35
C ILE A 210 17.76 2.26 9.67
N GLU A 211 18.74 1.43 9.32
CA GLU A 211 19.88 1.82 8.51
C GLU A 211 19.64 1.48 7.04
N PHE A 212 20.06 2.35 6.15
CA PHE A 212 19.91 2.24 4.70
C PHE A 212 21.24 2.11 3.98
N GLU A 213 21.24 1.55 2.76
CA GLU A 213 22.43 1.35 1.91
C GLU A 213 23.21 2.65 1.62
N ASN A 214 22.55 3.80 1.65
CA ASN A 214 23.15 5.11 1.39
C ASN A 214 23.65 5.83 2.65
N ASP A 215 23.91 5.10 3.75
CA ASP A 215 24.33 5.61 5.05
C ASP A 215 23.31 6.54 5.74
N VAL A 216 22.05 6.46 5.35
CA VAL A 216 20.97 7.20 6.01
C VAL A 216 20.41 6.38 7.18
N THR A 217 20.35 6.99 8.35
CA THR A 217 19.66 6.45 9.52
C THR A 217 18.26 7.04 9.62
N CYS A 218 17.24 6.21 9.72
CA CYS A 218 15.86 6.63 9.94
C CYS A 218 15.38 6.25 11.34
N LEU A 219 14.90 7.23 12.10
CA LEU A 219 14.18 6.99 13.35
C LEU A 219 12.69 6.82 13.03
N TYR A 220 12.15 5.69 13.42
CA TYR A 220 10.76 5.34 13.21
C TYR A 220 9.98 5.26 14.51
N GLU A 221 8.77 5.80 14.51
CA GLU A 221 7.81 5.65 15.58
C GLU A 221 6.38 5.50 15.04
N SER A 222 5.68 4.44 15.47
CA SER A 222 4.25 4.30 15.26
C SER A 222 3.52 5.12 16.30
N SER A 223 2.72 6.09 15.87
CA SER A 223 1.87 6.86 16.77
C SER A 223 0.72 6.00 17.30
N SER A 224 0.31 6.26 18.56
CA SER A 224 -0.84 5.57 19.15
C SER A 224 -2.17 6.02 18.54
N ALA A 225 -3.23 5.23 18.69
CA ALA A 225 -4.59 5.58 18.26
C ALA A 225 -5.09 6.91 18.87
N SER A 226 -4.59 7.28 20.05
CA SER A 226 -4.89 8.54 20.75
C SER A 226 -3.85 9.63 20.52
N GLY A 227 -2.82 9.37 19.72
CA GLY A 227 -1.72 10.31 19.47
C GLY A 227 -2.19 11.60 18.80
N LYS A 228 -1.58 12.71 19.15
CA LYS A 228 -1.78 14.02 18.52
C LYS A 228 -1.22 14.07 17.10
N TRP A 229 -0.30 13.15 16.80
CA TRP A 229 0.44 13.18 15.55
C TRP A 229 -0.34 12.46 14.46
N GLY A 230 -0.42 13.11 13.32
CA GLY A 230 -0.76 12.44 12.08
C GLY A 230 0.45 11.70 11.52
N ASN A 231 0.37 11.35 10.25
CA ASN A 231 1.53 10.88 9.51
C ASN A 231 2.46 12.06 9.23
N HIS A 232 3.71 11.96 9.65
CA HIS A 232 4.69 13.00 9.48
C HIS A 232 6.07 12.41 9.31
N TRP A 233 6.86 12.96 8.40
CA TRP A 233 8.26 12.62 8.24
C TRP A 233 9.11 13.82 7.96
N GLU A 234 10.34 13.72 8.40
CA GLU A 234 11.40 14.69 8.17
C GLU A 234 12.55 14.00 7.46
N ILE A 235 13.15 14.68 6.49
CA ILE A 235 14.34 14.21 5.78
C ILE A 235 15.34 15.35 5.80
N GLU A 236 16.48 15.12 6.40
CA GLU A 236 17.52 16.13 6.57
C GLU A 236 18.77 15.77 5.76
N GLY A 237 19.33 16.77 5.13
CA GLY A 237 20.57 16.68 4.39
C GLY A 237 21.52 17.85 4.67
N THR A 238 22.65 17.87 4.00
CA THR A 238 23.72 18.88 4.24
C THR A 238 23.33 20.29 3.80
N GLU A 239 22.37 20.43 2.88
CA GLU A 239 21.97 21.73 2.29
C GLU A 239 20.57 22.19 2.76
N GLY A 240 19.79 21.30 3.39
CA GLY A 240 18.45 21.63 3.82
C GLY A 240 17.70 20.42 4.36
N TYR A 241 16.42 20.63 4.71
CA TYR A 241 15.54 19.57 5.17
C TYR A 241 14.12 19.72 4.65
N LEU A 242 13.44 18.59 4.56
CA LEU A 242 11.98 18.49 4.36
C LEU A 242 11.32 18.20 5.70
N SER A 243 10.28 18.95 6.06
CA SER A 243 9.45 18.70 7.23
C SER A 243 7.98 18.83 6.82
N GLY A 244 7.24 17.73 6.86
CA GLY A 244 5.89 17.71 6.32
C GLY A 244 5.87 18.15 4.84
N ASN A 245 5.15 19.23 4.55
CA ASN A 245 5.03 19.80 3.19
C ASN A 245 5.84 21.10 3.03
N GLU A 246 6.97 21.19 3.70
CA GLU A 246 7.88 22.33 3.63
C GLU A 246 9.30 21.87 3.33
N LEU A 247 9.96 22.65 2.46
CA LEU A 247 11.41 22.57 2.22
C LEU A 247 12.06 23.77 2.89
N VAL A 248 13.08 23.53 3.71
CA VAL A 248 13.91 24.60 4.29
C VAL A 248 15.35 24.41 3.80
N LEU A 249 15.89 25.43 3.14
CA LEU A 249 17.27 25.46 2.72
C LEU A 249 18.14 26.17 3.77
N HIS A 250 19.30 25.60 4.09
CA HIS A 250 20.25 26.16 5.05
C HIS A 250 20.83 27.51 4.55
N SER A 251 21.05 27.60 3.23
CA SER A 251 21.45 28.87 2.61
C SER A 251 20.32 29.89 2.70
N GLY A 252 20.53 30.94 3.49
CA GLY A 252 19.56 32.03 3.69
C GLY A 252 18.40 31.68 4.61
N ARG A 253 18.31 30.47 5.17
CA ARG A 253 17.19 29.99 6.01
C ARG A 253 15.83 30.23 5.37
N THR A 254 15.72 29.93 4.07
CA THR A 254 14.50 30.14 3.30
C THR A 254 13.60 28.92 3.37
N THR A 255 12.34 29.15 3.70
CA THR A 255 11.28 28.12 3.71
C THR A 255 10.43 28.24 2.47
N TYR A 256 10.16 27.10 1.84
CA TYR A 256 9.30 26.94 0.67
C TYR A 256 8.19 25.97 1.02
N SER A 257 6.95 26.43 1.08
CA SER A 257 5.77 25.57 1.27
C SER A 257 5.35 24.94 -0.05
N PHE A 258 4.73 23.78 0.00
CA PHE A 258 4.13 23.16 -1.18
C PHE A 258 2.89 23.94 -1.60
N GLU A 259 2.83 24.31 -2.88
CA GLU A 259 1.76 25.11 -3.47
C GLU A 259 0.96 24.26 -4.46
N GLU A 260 -0.35 24.25 -4.29
CA GLU A 260 -1.28 23.55 -5.16
C GLU A 260 -1.82 24.49 -6.25
N THR A 261 -1.85 23.99 -7.48
CA THR A 261 -2.52 24.66 -8.61
C THR A 261 -3.67 23.81 -9.11
N TYR A 262 -4.69 24.46 -9.68
CA TYR A 262 -5.93 23.82 -10.09
C TYR A 262 -6.35 24.25 -11.48
N ASP A 263 -6.89 23.31 -12.26
CA ASP A 263 -7.54 23.54 -13.55
C ASP A 263 -9.07 23.44 -13.41
N GLN A 264 -9.80 24.05 -14.34
CA GLN A 264 -11.24 23.84 -14.51
C GLN A 264 -11.49 22.78 -15.57
N ILE A 265 -12.01 21.62 -15.18
CA ILE A 265 -12.27 20.49 -16.09
C ILE A 265 -13.71 20.05 -15.93
N GLY A 266 -14.50 20.13 -17.00
CA GLY A 266 -15.92 19.80 -16.96
C GLY A 266 -16.75 20.65 -15.99
N GLY A 267 -16.28 21.85 -15.64
CA GLY A 267 -16.93 22.74 -14.66
C GLY A 267 -16.51 22.48 -13.20
N GLU A 268 -15.67 21.50 -12.95
CA GLU A 268 -15.14 21.17 -11.61
C GLU A 268 -13.70 21.66 -11.45
N ARG A 269 -13.35 22.07 -10.23
CA ARG A 269 -11.99 22.45 -9.85
C ARG A 269 -11.19 21.18 -9.55
N VAL A 270 -10.18 20.89 -10.39
CA VAL A 270 -9.36 19.67 -10.31
C VAL A 270 -7.91 20.03 -10.02
N LEU A 271 -7.25 19.34 -9.09
CA LEU A 271 -5.82 19.50 -8.81
C LEU A 271 -5.01 19.29 -10.09
N ALA A 272 -4.29 20.32 -10.51
CA ALA A 272 -3.45 20.29 -11.71
C ALA A 272 -1.99 19.90 -11.37
N ALA A 273 -1.43 20.51 -10.33
CA ALA A 273 -0.07 20.25 -9.90
C ALA A 273 0.15 20.63 -8.44
N ILE A 274 1.18 20.07 -7.82
CA ILE A 274 1.76 20.53 -6.55
C ILE A 274 3.24 20.85 -6.81
N GLY A 275 3.73 21.97 -6.26
CA GLY A 275 5.11 22.36 -6.51
C GLY A 275 5.72 23.24 -5.44
N ILE A 276 7.00 23.58 -5.64
CA ILE A 276 7.74 24.55 -4.84
C ILE A 276 8.46 25.54 -5.73
N GLY A 277 8.70 26.74 -5.21
CA GLY A 277 9.47 27.78 -5.90
C GLY A 277 8.72 28.52 -7.00
N GLN A 278 7.39 28.33 -7.12
CA GLN A 278 6.58 28.97 -8.16
C GLN A 278 6.32 30.46 -7.87
N SER A 279 6.05 30.80 -6.60
CA SER A 279 5.63 32.15 -6.18
C SER A 279 6.79 33.07 -5.81
N THR A 280 8.00 32.56 -5.70
CA THR A 280 9.18 33.34 -5.28
C THR A 280 10.05 33.71 -6.47
N SER A 281 9.99 34.96 -6.92
CA SER A 281 10.90 35.56 -7.90
C SER A 281 12.39 35.54 -7.47
N SER A 282 12.72 34.96 -6.32
CA SER A 282 14.03 34.88 -5.69
C SER A 282 14.44 33.45 -5.30
N SER A 283 13.79 32.40 -5.84
CA SER A 283 14.27 31.04 -5.62
C SER A 283 15.62 30.82 -6.33
N ASN A 284 16.60 30.27 -5.63
CA ASN A 284 17.90 29.93 -6.17
C ASN A 284 17.90 28.61 -6.99
N PHE A 285 16.72 28.07 -7.31
CA PHE A 285 16.54 26.85 -8.08
C PHE A 285 15.30 26.95 -8.98
N ASP A 286 15.28 26.17 -10.05
CA ASP A 286 14.12 26.07 -10.93
C ASP A 286 12.94 25.40 -10.20
N PRO A 287 11.69 25.87 -10.41
CA PRO A 287 10.52 25.29 -9.80
C PRO A 287 10.47 23.76 -9.99
N ILE A 288 10.12 23.04 -8.91
CA ILE A 288 9.92 21.60 -8.96
C ILE A 288 8.44 21.34 -8.85
N LEU A 289 7.90 20.63 -9.85
CA LEU A 289 6.47 20.33 -9.96
C LEU A 289 6.23 18.84 -10.01
N TRP A 290 5.20 18.41 -9.33
CA TRP A 290 4.47 17.19 -9.60
C TRP A 290 3.18 17.58 -10.33
N GLU A 291 2.97 17.08 -11.54
CA GLU A 291 1.75 17.31 -12.32
C GLU A 291 0.81 16.12 -12.17
N ASN A 292 -0.48 16.38 -12.00
CA ASN A 292 -1.49 15.36 -11.86
C ASN A 292 -1.77 14.67 -13.21
N PRO A 293 -1.36 13.41 -13.41
CA PRO A 293 -1.55 12.72 -14.69
C PRO A 293 -3.02 12.32 -14.93
N PHE A 294 -3.88 12.44 -13.91
CA PHE A 294 -5.28 12.00 -13.95
C PHE A 294 -6.29 13.16 -13.93
N LYS A 295 -5.82 14.40 -14.09
CA LYS A 295 -6.69 15.57 -14.05
C LYS A 295 -7.79 15.54 -15.11
N GLN A 296 -7.52 14.98 -16.31
CA GLN A 296 -8.51 14.83 -17.37
C GLN A 296 -9.68 13.91 -17.02
N TYR A 297 -9.52 13.05 -16.00
CA TYR A 297 -10.56 12.16 -15.47
C TYR A 297 -11.33 12.78 -14.29
N GLY A 298 -11.07 14.04 -13.94
CA GLY A 298 -11.65 14.69 -12.77
C GLY A 298 -11.17 14.06 -11.44
N ILE A 299 -9.97 13.47 -11.41
CA ILE A 299 -9.39 12.87 -10.21
C ILE A 299 -8.48 13.89 -9.53
N SER A 300 -8.78 14.26 -8.27
CA SER A 300 -8.16 15.38 -7.57
C SER A 300 -7.71 15.06 -6.15
N ALA A 301 -8.52 14.33 -5.38
CA ALA A 301 -8.15 13.96 -4.02
C ALA A 301 -6.92 13.06 -3.99
N ALA A 302 -6.02 13.28 -3.04
CA ALA A 302 -4.73 12.58 -2.96
C ALA A 302 -4.87 11.04 -2.98
N ASP A 303 -5.85 10.50 -2.26
CA ASP A 303 -6.08 9.07 -2.23
C ASP A 303 -6.69 8.52 -3.53
N ASP A 304 -7.52 9.31 -4.24
CA ASP A 304 -8.05 8.95 -5.55
C ASP A 304 -6.95 8.98 -6.63
N VAL A 305 -6.02 9.95 -6.54
CA VAL A 305 -4.82 9.99 -7.38
C VAL A 305 -3.97 8.74 -7.16
N ALA A 306 -3.78 8.34 -5.90
CA ALA A 306 -3.04 7.12 -5.58
C ALA A 306 -3.71 5.86 -6.13
N LYS A 307 -5.03 5.71 -5.96
CA LYS A 307 -5.80 4.59 -6.55
C LYS A 307 -5.66 4.55 -8.07
N ALA A 308 -5.76 5.71 -8.72
CA ALA A 308 -5.57 5.81 -10.16
C ALA A 308 -4.13 5.46 -10.59
N SER A 309 -3.11 5.86 -9.82
CA SER A 309 -1.70 5.53 -10.08
C SER A 309 -1.43 4.03 -10.02
N ILE A 310 -1.98 3.33 -9.02
CA ILE A 310 -1.89 1.88 -8.87
C ILE A 310 -2.49 1.17 -10.10
N LEU A 311 -3.70 1.57 -10.48
CA LEU A 311 -4.39 1.04 -11.66
C LEU A 311 -3.60 1.33 -12.95
N TYR A 312 -3.08 2.54 -13.08
CA TYR A 312 -2.29 2.95 -14.23
C TYR A 312 -0.96 2.19 -14.32
N SER A 313 -0.27 1.99 -13.19
CA SER A 313 0.96 1.19 -13.10
C SER A 313 0.76 -0.21 -13.67
N LEU A 314 -0.27 -0.94 -13.21
CA LEU A 314 -0.56 -2.27 -13.75
C LEU A 314 -0.94 -2.22 -15.24
N HIS A 315 -1.78 -1.26 -15.64
CA HIS A 315 -2.17 -1.11 -17.04
C HIS A 315 -0.96 -0.93 -17.96
N GLN A 316 -0.02 -0.04 -17.59
CA GLN A 316 1.21 0.18 -18.35
C GLN A 316 2.09 -1.08 -18.39
N ALA A 317 2.24 -1.75 -17.24
CA ALA A 317 3.03 -2.98 -17.18
C ALA A 317 2.49 -4.10 -18.07
N VAL A 318 1.18 -4.21 -18.19
CA VAL A 318 0.52 -5.23 -19.02
C VAL A 318 0.55 -4.85 -20.51
N THR A 319 0.25 -3.61 -20.85
CA THR A 319 0.04 -3.21 -22.27
C THR A 319 1.32 -2.78 -22.99
N THR A 320 2.33 -2.29 -22.25
CA THR A 320 3.59 -1.79 -22.84
C THR A 320 4.83 -2.58 -22.42
N GLY A 321 4.71 -3.44 -21.40
CA GLY A 321 5.85 -4.14 -20.80
C GLY A 321 6.66 -3.28 -19.83
N ALA A 322 6.17 -2.10 -19.43
CA ALA A 322 6.81 -1.26 -18.43
C ALA A 322 6.96 -1.99 -17.08
N ASN A 323 7.88 -1.53 -16.26
CA ASN A 323 7.97 -1.99 -14.88
C ASN A 323 6.78 -1.46 -14.07
N LEU A 324 6.34 -2.23 -13.09
CA LEU A 324 5.40 -1.75 -12.08
C LEU A 324 6.06 -0.63 -11.26
N GLU A 325 5.31 0.41 -10.92
CA GLU A 325 5.85 1.53 -10.15
C GLU A 325 6.18 1.12 -8.71
N TYR A 326 5.34 0.27 -8.12
CA TYR A 326 5.57 -0.30 -6.80
C TYR A 326 5.74 -1.83 -6.87
N GLY A 327 4.67 -2.56 -7.11
CA GLY A 327 4.68 -4.00 -7.35
C GLY A 327 5.13 -4.86 -6.16
N ARG A 328 5.10 -6.15 -6.38
CA ARG A 328 5.42 -7.18 -5.35
C ARG A 328 6.82 -7.04 -4.72
N ARG A 329 7.82 -6.53 -5.47
CA ARG A 329 9.20 -6.41 -4.97
C ARG A 329 9.27 -5.41 -3.81
N HIS A 330 8.69 -4.23 -4.00
CA HIS A 330 8.67 -3.19 -2.97
C HIS A 330 7.77 -3.56 -1.79
N ALA A 331 6.59 -4.12 -2.07
CA ALA A 331 5.66 -4.57 -1.04
C ALA A 331 6.26 -5.68 -0.14
N ARG A 332 6.99 -6.62 -0.75
CA ARG A 332 7.72 -7.63 0.00
C ARG A 332 8.77 -7.02 0.93
N ARG A 333 9.52 -6.03 0.44
CA ARG A 333 10.55 -5.35 1.23
C ARG A 333 9.95 -4.58 2.39
N ASP A 334 8.82 -3.90 2.20
CA ASP A 334 8.13 -3.18 3.27
C ASP A 334 7.58 -4.13 4.34
N MET A 335 7.02 -5.26 3.91
CA MET A 335 6.59 -6.31 4.81
C MET A 335 7.77 -6.93 5.58
N GLU A 336 8.89 -7.20 4.91
CA GLU A 336 10.10 -7.74 5.52
C GLU A 336 10.68 -6.77 6.57
N LEU A 337 10.71 -5.49 6.28
CA LEU A 337 11.15 -4.46 7.21
C LEU A 337 10.29 -4.44 8.48
N TRP A 338 8.98 -4.53 8.32
CA TRP A 338 8.04 -4.62 9.43
C TRP A 338 8.23 -5.89 10.28
N ILE A 339 8.34 -7.05 9.65
CA ILE A 339 8.62 -8.33 10.34
C ILE A 339 9.95 -8.27 11.07
N THR A 340 10.98 -7.68 10.45
CA THR A 340 12.32 -7.56 11.03
C THR A 340 12.34 -6.65 12.26
N LEU A 341 11.62 -5.52 12.22
CA LEU A 341 11.46 -4.64 13.37
C LEU A 341 10.89 -5.39 14.57
N ARG A 342 9.84 -6.15 14.37
CA ARG A 342 9.20 -6.96 15.39
C ARG A 342 10.07 -8.12 15.86
N LYS A 343 10.78 -8.79 14.96
CA LYS A 343 11.76 -9.82 15.32
C LYS A 343 12.84 -9.24 16.25
N SER A 344 13.36 -8.05 15.93
CA SER A 344 14.34 -7.37 16.79
C SER A 344 13.77 -7.11 18.18
N ALA A 345 12.55 -6.57 18.28
CA ALA A 345 11.88 -6.32 19.54
C ALA A 345 11.68 -7.60 20.37
N GLY A 346 11.29 -8.70 19.73
CA GLY A 346 11.11 -10.01 20.39
C GLY A 346 12.41 -10.68 20.83
N LEU A 347 13.56 -10.25 20.31
CA LEU A 347 14.90 -10.73 20.66
C LEU A 347 15.66 -9.76 21.59
N ASN A 348 14.95 -9.02 22.45
CA ASN A 348 15.52 -8.04 23.39
C ASN A 348 16.24 -6.88 22.69
N ASN A 349 15.67 -6.39 21.59
CA ASN A 349 16.14 -5.20 20.90
C ASN A 349 17.58 -5.32 20.38
N ILE A 350 17.83 -6.28 19.54
CA ILE A 350 19.10 -6.45 18.84
C ILE A 350 19.00 -6.03 17.39
N TRP A 351 20.11 -5.62 16.81
CA TRP A 351 20.20 -5.37 15.36
C TRP A 351 19.95 -6.64 14.56
N ILE A 352 19.10 -6.54 13.53
CA ILE A 352 18.79 -7.64 12.61
C ILE A 352 19.06 -7.16 11.18
N ASP A 353 19.84 -7.94 10.45
CA ASP A 353 20.15 -7.67 9.05
C ASP A 353 18.95 -7.95 8.14
N ILE A 354 18.83 -7.19 7.07
CA ILE A 354 17.92 -7.38 5.95
C ILE A 354 18.77 -7.65 4.68
N PRO A 355 18.40 -8.63 3.86
CA PRO A 355 17.18 -9.46 3.90
C PRO A 355 17.21 -10.58 4.93
N LEU A 356 16.02 -10.96 5.38
CA LEU A 356 15.84 -12.15 6.21
C LEU A 356 16.12 -13.43 5.39
N THR A 357 16.94 -14.29 5.93
CA THR A 357 17.35 -15.55 5.25
C THR A 357 16.46 -16.74 5.58
N LYS A 358 15.59 -16.62 6.59
CA LYS A 358 14.70 -17.68 7.06
C LYS A 358 13.42 -17.08 7.62
N PRO A 359 12.28 -17.81 7.54
CA PRO A 359 11.06 -17.42 8.21
C PRO A 359 11.26 -17.20 9.71
N THR A 360 10.67 -16.14 10.23
CA THR A 360 10.70 -15.81 11.66
C THR A 360 9.76 -16.70 12.47
N ASP A 361 9.92 -16.73 13.78
CA ASP A 361 9.00 -17.49 14.64
C ASP A 361 7.59 -16.91 14.63
N LEU A 362 7.47 -15.61 14.37
CA LEU A 362 6.19 -14.97 14.10
C LEU A 362 5.51 -15.59 12.88
N GLU A 363 6.20 -15.65 11.75
CA GLU A 363 5.62 -16.17 10.50
C GLU A 363 5.23 -17.65 10.64
N LYS A 364 6.03 -18.46 11.34
CA LYS A 364 5.69 -19.86 11.64
C LYS A 364 4.40 -19.96 12.48
N ARG A 365 4.23 -19.07 13.48
CA ARG A 365 3.00 -19.02 14.28
C ARG A 365 1.80 -18.59 13.44
N LEU A 366 1.93 -17.53 12.64
CA LEU A 366 0.87 -17.06 11.73
C LEU A 366 0.41 -18.17 10.79
N ARG A 367 1.34 -18.92 10.21
CA ARG A 367 1.03 -20.08 9.36
C ARG A 367 0.30 -21.17 10.13
N SER A 368 0.77 -21.52 11.33
CA SER A 368 0.13 -22.52 12.17
C SER A 368 -1.28 -22.13 12.59
N GLU A 369 -1.49 -20.87 12.94
CA GLU A 369 -2.80 -20.33 13.28
C GLU A 369 -3.73 -20.26 12.06
N TYR A 370 -3.20 -19.92 10.90
CA TYR A 370 -3.97 -19.96 9.65
C TYR A 370 -4.51 -21.37 9.41
N ILE A 371 -3.65 -22.37 9.44
CA ILE A 371 -4.04 -23.79 9.25
C ILE A 371 -5.07 -24.22 10.28
N LYS A 372 -4.87 -23.85 11.56
CA LYS A 372 -5.82 -24.15 12.63
C LYS A 372 -7.21 -23.52 12.41
N ASN A 373 -7.25 -22.28 11.92
CA ASN A 373 -8.49 -21.51 11.76
C ASN A 373 -9.27 -21.92 10.50
N TYR A 374 -8.58 -22.28 9.43
CA TYR A 374 -9.17 -22.51 8.11
C TYR A 374 -9.13 -23.98 7.66
N GLY A 375 -8.39 -24.86 8.38
CA GLY A 375 -8.36 -26.28 8.11
C GLY A 375 -7.43 -26.72 6.99
N GLY A 376 -6.63 -25.80 6.41
CA GLY A 376 -5.70 -26.10 5.32
C GLY A 376 -4.61 -25.05 5.18
N ASP A 377 -3.53 -25.42 4.50
CA ASP A 377 -2.46 -24.50 4.13
C ASP A 377 -2.84 -23.75 2.85
N PRO A 378 -2.77 -22.39 2.82
CA PRO A 378 -3.29 -21.62 1.68
C PRO A 378 -2.51 -21.84 0.38
N VAL A 379 -1.28 -22.38 0.44
CA VAL A 379 -0.46 -22.63 -0.74
C VAL A 379 -0.80 -23.99 -1.36
N THR A 380 -0.91 -25.05 -0.52
CA THR A 380 -1.16 -26.43 -0.98
C THR A 380 -2.65 -26.72 -1.14
N ASP A 381 -3.50 -26.19 -0.27
CA ASP A 381 -4.93 -26.50 -0.19
C ASP A 381 -5.81 -25.34 -0.73
N THR A 382 -5.23 -24.53 -1.66
CA THR A 382 -5.85 -23.32 -2.21
C THR A 382 -7.29 -23.56 -2.69
N ALA A 383 -7.54 -24.63 -3.42
CA ALA A 383 -8.86 -24.93 -4.00
C ALA A 383 -9.93 -25.19 -2.92
N ASP A 384 -9.57 -25.96 -1.90
CA ASP A 384 -10.47 -26.30 -0.80
C ASP A 384 -10.81 -25.07 0.04
N LEU A 385 -9.86 -24.14 0.15
CA LEU A 385 -10.01 -22.92 0.93
C LEU A 385 -10.83 -21.82 0.24
N LEU A 386 -11.06 -21.89 -1.07
CA LEU A 386 -11.87 -20.88 -1.78
C LEU A 386 -13.27 -20.69 -1.24
N GLN A 387 -13.83 -21.70 -0.57
CA GLN A 387 -15.15 -21.65 0.05
C GLN A 387 -15.10 -21.20 1.53
N SER A 388 -13.91 -20.97 2.08
CA SER A 388 -13.73 -20.59 3.49
C SER A 388 -14.22 -19.17 3.77
N SER A 389 -14.70 -18.94 4.99
CA SER A 389 -15.08 -17.61 5.48
C SER A 389 -13.88 -16.92 6.09
N PHE A 390 -13.17 -16.15 5.28
CA PHE A 390 -12.00 -15.44 5.75
C PHE A 390 -12.38 -14.28 6.68
N ARG A 391 -11.53 -14.08 7.68
CA ARG A 391 -11.58 -12.98 8.64
C ARG A 391 -10.20 -12.34 8.67
N ARG A 392 -10.10 -11.16 9.26
CA ARG A 392 -8.81 -10.59 9.59
C ARG A 392 -8.27 -11.32 10.83
N LEU A 393 -7.19 -12.10 10.69
CA LEU A 393 -6.57 -12.75 11.85
C LEU A 393 -6.13 -11.68 12.84
N SER A 394 -6.70 -11.73 14.03
CA SER A 394 -6.37 -10.82 15.14
C SER A 394 -4.88 -10.84 15.48
N VAL A 395 -4.20 -11.97 15.26
CA VAL A 395 -2.78 -12.19 15.56
C VAL A 395 -1.85 -11.24 14.81
N MET A 396 -2.18 -10.86 13.60
CA MET A 396 -1.37 -9.91 12.84
C MET A 396 -1.43 -8.49 13.43
N TRP A 397 -2.50 -8.21 14.15
CA TRP A 397 -2.83 -6.88 14.67
C TRP A 397 -2.98 -6.85 16.20
N SER A 398 -3.02 -8.00 16.87
CA SER A 398 -3.10 -8.14 18.31
C SER A 398 -1.77 -8.62 18.91
N VAL A 399 -1.61 -8.30 20.16
CA VAL A 399 -0.41 -8.52 20.95
C VAL A 399 -0.28 -9.94 21.50
N ALA A 400 -1.40 -10.61 21.75
CA ALA A 400 -1.38 -11.95 22.37
C ALA A 400 -0.59 -13.02 21.58
N GLY A 401 -0.22 -12.70 20.34
CA GLY A 401 0.57 -13.55 19.46
C GLY A 401 2.09 -13.24 19.39
N TRP A 402 2.59 -12.23 20.15
CA TRP A 402 3.95 -11.70 19.95
C TRP A 402 4.96 -12.03 21.05
N LEU A 403 4.50 -12.48 22.24
CA LEU A 403 5.35 -12.86 23.39
C LEU A 403 5.43 -14.38 23.54
#